data_7f72544ef7197df64f94c26397a68b0a
#
_entry.id   7f72544ef7197df64f94c26397a68b0a
#
_cell.length_a   1.000
_cell.length_b   1.000
_cell.length_c   1.000
_cell.angle_alpha   90.00
_cell.angle_beta   90.00
_cell.angle_gamma   90.00
#
_symmetry.space_group_name_H-M   'P 1'
#
loop_
_entity.id
_entity.type
_entity.pdbx_description
1 polymer ?
#
loop_
_entity_poly.entity_id
_entity_poly.type
_entity_poly.pdbx_seq_one_letter_code
_entity_poly.pdbx_strand_id
1 'polypeptide(L)'
;MSAPSLAVQPFGNASGDSEKEYLADGLTEYLHSALTGVAALRVASRGATAALFGHASIADQVRTLDVQAILEGSVTKLGGMFRVQVRLVQTADGSVYWTELLDRKPEALFHGLHGIVARVVETLGAGPTARERTGLDHLPTITDRAVDPYLRARHVSSQIRRTSQDFAIEMYGDAIQADAAFALAHAGIANAHSMLFAYWVSTNEHLQAADRASARAVELAPAIAETQLARGVALSLNKRHEDAEAAFRLALELKPNDFDAHYQFARHCRTVGRLVEAARWFESACKLRPEDYATPALLSSVYVSLEQSEEAREAQRRAVDLADQRLKLVPDDERALYLGASCLSSLGDSDRAREWAKRAVAMEPDDSAVLYNVACVYALLGLHDSAIDCLERAIQNGFGHWDWIAHDSDLDPLRAHPRFASLQPSTP
;
A
#
# COMPACT_ATOMS: atom_id res chain seq x y z
N MET A 1 -15.54 -21.24 18.07
CA MET A 1 -15.10 -21.55 16.69
C MET A 1 -14.21 -20.43 16.26
N SER A 2 -13.03 -20.70 15.68
CA SER A 2 -12.18 -19.67 15.09
C SER A 2 -12.95 -18.95 13.97
N ALA A 3 -12.66 -17.65 13.76
CA ALA A 3 -13.24 -16.90 12.63
C ALA A 3 -12.90 -17.60 11.30
N PRO A 4 -13.83 -17.64 10.33
CA PRO A 4 -13.56 -18.18 9.01
C PRO A 4 -12.34 -17.47 8.39
N SER A 5 -11.49 -18.23 7.67
CA SER A 5 -10.24 -17.70 7.16
C SER A 5 -9.95 -18.16 5.74
N LEU A 6 -9.37 -17.25 4.93
CA LEU A 6 -9.17 -17.39 3.50
C LEU A 6 -7.83 -16.84 3.06
N ALA A 7 -7.21 -17.49 2.07
CA ALA A 7 -6.16 -16.90 1.24
C ALA A 7 -6.66 -16.71 -0.20
N VAL A 8 -6.34 -15.58 -0.82
CA VAL A 8 -6.57 -15.34 -2.24
C VAL A 8 -5.24 -15.48 -2.97
N GLN A 9 -5.08 -16.55 -3.74
CA GLN A 9 -3.88 -16.74 -4.54
C GLN A 9 -3.82 -15.75 -5.70
N PRO A 10 -2.61 -15.34 -6.14
CA PRO A 10 -2.46 -14.64 -7.39
C PRO A 10 -3.13 -15.42 -8.54
N PHE A 11 -4.03 -14.76 -9.26
CA PHE A 11 -4.68 -15.40 -10.40
C PHE A 11 -3.67 -15.60 -11.53
N GLY A 12 -3.84 -16.67 -12.29
CA GLY A 12 -3.00 -16.92 -13.45
C GLY A 12 -3.51 -16.16 -14.68
N ASN A 13 -2.59 -15.64 -15.49
CA ASN A 13 -2.89 -15.14 -16.81
C ASN A 13 -2.97 -16.31 -17.80
N ALA A 14 -4.17 -16.73 -18.19
CA ALA A 14 -4.38 -17.86 -19.10
C ALA A 14 -4.32 -17.46 -20.58
N SER A 15 -3.93 -16.23 -20.92
CA SER A 15 -3.79 -15.77 -22.31
C SER A 15 -2.48 -16.20 -22.97
N GLY A 16 -1.45 -16.51 -22.20
CA GLY A 16 -0.08 -16.72 -22.66
C GLY A 16 0.64 -15.44 -23.11
N ASP A 17 0.03 -14.27 -22.96
CA ASP A 17 0.54 -12.96 -23.32
C ASP A 17 0.94 -12.20 -22.05
N SER A 18 2.23 -12.02 -21.84
CA SER A 18 2.76 -11.33 -20.65
C SER A 18 2.29 -9.87 -20.53
N GLU A 19 1.93 -9.22 -21.64
CA GLU A 19 1.37 -7.86 -21.60
C GLU A 19 -0.01 -7.79 -20.93
N LYS A 20 -0.64 -8.93 -20.68
CA LYS A 20 -1.95 -9.06 -20.02
C LYS A 20 -1.87 -9.52 -18.56
N GLU A 21 -0.68 -9.56 -17.96
CA GLU A 21 -0.49 -9.93 -16.56
C GLU A 21 -1.26 -8.99 -15.61
N TYR A 22 -1.37 -7.71 -15.95
CA TYR A 22 -2.16 -6.73 -15.21
C TYR A 22 -3.63 -7.14 -15.01
N LEU A 23 -4.20 -7.97 -15.89
CA LEU A 23 -5.57 -8.48 -15.72
C LEU A 23 -5.65 -9.42 -14.51
N ALA A 24 -4.72 -10.35 -14.44
CA ALA A 24 -4.64 -11.32 -13.34
C ALA A 24 -4.39 -10.62 -12.01
N ASP A 25 -3.44 -9.72 -11.98
CA ASP A 25 -3.12 -8.92 -10.79
C ASP A 25 -4.26 -8.00 -10.37
N GLY A 26 -4.88 -7.28 -11.31
CA GLY A 26 -5.99 -6.38 -11.03
C GLY A 26 -7.23 -7.10 -10.48
N LEU A 27 -7.53 -8.29 -11.00
CA LEU A 27 -8.62 -9.13 -10.49
C LEU A 27 -8.30 -9.70 -9.10
N THR A 28 -7.07 -10.17 -8.90
CA THR A 28 -6.61 -10.65 -7.59
C THR A 28 -6.75 -9.57 -6.53
N GLU A 29 -6.28 -8.36 -6.85
CA GLU A 29 -6.36 -7.21 -5.96
C GLU A 29 -7.81 -6.84 -5.64
N TYR A 30 -8.69 -6.83 -6.66
CA TYR A 30 -10.11 -6.53 -6.46
C TYR A 30 -10.77 -7.53 -5.52
N LEU A 31 -10.58 -8.84 -5.77
CA LEU A 31 -11.19 -9.90 -4.94
C LEU A 31 -10.63 -9.88 -3.51
N HIS A 32 -9.31 -9.72 -3.37
CA HIS A 32 -8.67 -9.60 -2.07
C HIS A 32 -9.21 -8.40 -1.28
N SER A 33 -9.28 -7.22 -1.92
CA SER A 33 -9.80 -6.01 -1.29
C SER A 33 -11.27 -6.17 -0.87
N ALA A 34 -12.13 -6.71 -1.75
CA ALA A 34 -13.54 -6.91 -1.45
C ALA A 34 -13.74 -7.90 -0.29
N LEU A 35 -13.00 -9.02 -0.27
CA LEU A 35 -13.09 -10.03 0.80
C LEU A 35 -12.55 -9.53 2.14
N THR A 36 -11.49 -8.74 2.14
CA THR A 36 -10.96 -8.08 3.35
C THR A 36 -11.96 -7.10 3.96
N GLY A 37 -12.89 -6.56 3.15
CA GLY A 37 -14.00 -5.72 3.61
C GLY A 37 -15.03 -6.43 4.50
N VAL A 38 -15.01 -7.76 4.60
CA VAL A 38 -15.92 -8.54 5.44
C VAL A 38 -15.26 -8.79 6.80
N ALA A 39 -15.66 -8.06 7.84
CA ALA A 39 -15.01 -8.09 9.16
C ALA A 39 -15.03 -9.49 9.82
N ALA A 40 -16.05 -10.29 9.53
CA ALA A 40 -16.15 -11.65 10.04
C ALA A 40 -15.24 -12.65 9.34
N LEU A 41 -14.53 -12.26 8.26
CA LEU A 41 -13.63 -13.10 7.47
C LEU A 41 -12.18 -12.66 7.67
N ARG A 42 -11.32 -13.54 8.16
CA ARG A 42 -9.87 -13.31 8.19
C ARG A 42 -9.28 -13.64 6.81
N VAL A 43 -8.83 -12.66 6.09
CA VAL A 43 -8.15 -12.83 4.79
C VAL A 43 -6.64 -12.72 4.99
N ALA A 44 -5.89 -13.75 4.54
CA ALA A 44 -4.44 -13.70 4.55
C ALA A 44 -3.96 -12.56 3.62
N SER A 45 -2.89 -11.88 4.00
CA SER A 45 -2.39 -10.78 3.21
C SER A 45 -1.92 -11.23 1.82
N ARG A 46 -2.03 -10.33 0.85
CA ARG A 46 -1.61 -10.60 -0.52
C ARG A 46 -0.11 -10.92 -0.61
N GLY A 47 0.72 -10.21 0.18
CA GLY A 47 2.17 -10.42 0.19
C GLY A 47 2.55 -11.80 0.70
N ALA A 48 1.95 -12.23 1.82
CA ALA A 48 2.19 -13.57 2.38
C ALA A 48 1.73 -14.68 1.41
N THR A 49 0.59 -14.48 0.76
CA THR A 49 0.07 -15.45 -0.22
C THR A 49 0.94 -15.52 -1.47
N ALA A 50 1.36 -14.38 -2.01
CA ALA A 50 2.21 -14.30 -3.20
C ALA A 50 3.61 -14.89 -2.96
N ALA A 51 4.19 -14.69 -1.77
CA ALA A 51 5.49 -15.24 -1.41
C ALA A 51 5.53 -16.79 -1.41
N LEU A 52 4.39 -17.42 -1.18
CA LEU A 52 4.27 -18.88 -1.18
C LEU A 52 3.81 -19.45 -2.52
N PHE A 53 3.24 -18.61 -3.39
CA PHE A 53 2.74 -19.02 -4.69
C PHE A 53 3.87 -19.50 -5.62
N GLY A 54 3.71 -20.68 -6.21
CA GLY A 54 4.69 -21.27 -7.12
C GLY A 54 5.92 -21.90 -6.46
N HIS A 55 6.16 -21.65 -5.16
CA HIS A 55 7.36 -22.17 -4.45
C HIS A 55 7.03 -23.19 -3.37
N ALA A 56 5.79 -23.25 -2.90
CA ALA A 56 5.37 -24.14 -1.82
C ALA A 56 4.21 -25.03 -2.27
N SER A 57 4.15 -26.26 -1.72
CA SER A 57 2.98 -27.11 -1.87
C SER A 57 1.76 -26.46 -1.20
N ILE A 58 0.55 -26.85 -1.61
CA ILE A 58 -0.69 -26.41 -0.95
C ILE A 58 -0.62 -26.67 0.57
N ALA A 59 -0.06 -27.82 0.97
CA ALA A 59 0.10 -28.17 2.38
C ALA A 59 1.04 -27.23 3.13
N ASP A 60 2.09 -26.73 2.49
CA ASP A 60 3.01 -25.73 3.09
C ASP A 60 2.38 -24.34 3.17
N GLN A 61 1.64 -23.95 2.14
CA GLN A 61 0.86 -22.71 2.13
C GLN A 61 -0.17 -22.69 3.27
N VAL A 62 -0.92 -23.78 3.42
CA VAL A 62 -1.90 -23.97 4.51
C VAL A 62 -1.25 -23.82 5.87
N ARG A 63 -0.11 -24.50 6.08
CA ARG A 63 0.60 -24.50 7.36
C ARG A 63 1.12 -23.12 7.73
N THR A 64 1.58 -22.36 6.73
CA THR A 64 2.16 -21.03 6.92
C THR A 64 1.11 -19.96 7.09
N LEU A 65 0.01 -20.01 6.30
CA LEU A 65 -1.04 -18.99 6.32
C LEU A 65 -2.14 -19.26 7.36
N ASP A 66 -2.22 -20.50 7.87
CA ASP A 66 -3.24 -20.94 8.83
C ASP A 66 -4.67 -20.56 8.39
N VAL A 67 -5.03 -20.91 7.16
CA VAL A 67 -6.33 -20.58 6.56
C VAL A 67 -7.16 -21.83 6.29
N GLN A 68 -8.49 -21.72 6.36
CA GLN A 68 -9.46 -22.79 6.11
C GLN A 68 -9.70 -23.03 4.62
N ALA A 69 -9.55 -21.99 3.79
CA ALA A 69 -9.80 -22.07 2.37
C ALA A 69 -8.79 -21.26 1.57
N ILE A 70 -8.63 -21.64 0.30
CA ILE A 70 -7.85 -20.92 -0.71
C ILE A 70 -8.79 -20.60 -1.88
N LEU A 71 -8.84 -19.33 -2.28
CA LEU A 71 -9.46 -18.88 -3.52
C LEU A 71 -8.36 -18.78 -4.58
N GLU A 72 -8.50 -19.56 -5.63
CA GLU A 72 -7.56 -19.56 -6.76
C GLU A 72 -8.30 -19.39 -8.08
N GLY A 73 -7.60 -18.93 -9.10
CA GLY A 73 -8.24 -18.75 -10.40
C GLY A 73 -7.30 -18.33 -11.50
N SER A 74 -7.91 -18.11 -12.67
CA SER A 74 -7.21 -17.59 -13.84
C SER A 74 -8.13 -16.68 -14.65
N VAL A 75 -7.53 -15.79 -15.43
CA VAL A 75 -8.25 -14.89 -16.32
C VAL A 75 -7.65 -14.88 -17.70
N THR A 76 -8.51 -14.75 -18.71
CA THR A 76 -8.12 -14.45 -20.09
C THR A 76 -9.13 -13.50 -20.72
N LYS A 77 -8.68 -12.70 -21.70
CA LYS A 77 -9.54 -11.82 -22.50
C LYS A 77 -9.56 -12.34 -23.93
N LEU A 78 -10.71 -12.81 -24.38
CA LEU A 78 -10.92 -13.41 -25.70
C LEU A 78 -12.08 -12.70 -26.41
N GLY A 79 -11.85 -12.15 -27.59
CA GLY A 79 -12.89 -11.55 -28.43
C GLY A 79 -13.72 -10.45 -27.73
N GLY A 80 -13.09 -9.65 -26.83
CA GLY A 80 -13.76 -8.62 -26.05
C GLY A 80 -14.49 -9.11 -24.79
N MET A 81 -14.46 -10.43 -24.51
CA MET A 81 -15.02 -11.03 -23.30
C MET A 81 -13.92 -11.38 -22.31
N PHE A 82 -14.18 -11.21 -21.02
CA PHE A 82 -13.36 -11.78 -19.95
C PHE A 82 -13.89 -13.16 -19.59
N ARG A 83 -12.97 -14.12 -19.59
CA ARG A 83 -13.20 -15.45 -19.04
C ARG A 83 -12.41 -15.59 -17.77
N VAL A 84 -13.12 -15.75 -16.64
CA VAL A 84 -12.52 -15.90 -15.32
C VAL A 84 -12.93 -17.25 -14.76
N GLN A 85 -11.96 -18.11 -14.49
CA GLN A 85 -12.19 -19.36 -13.79
C GLN A 85 -11.78 -19.17 -12.33
N VAL A 86 -12.64 -19.59 -11.40
CA VAL A 86 -12.41 -19.46 -9.94
C VAL A 86 -12.73 -20.77 -9.26
N ARG A 87 -11.90 -21.17 -8.31
CA ARG A 87 -12.11 -22.32 -7.43
C ARG A 87 -11.94 -21.89 -5.98
N LEU A 88 -12.82 -22.36 -5.11
CA LEU A 88 -12.62 -22.31 -3.66
C LEU A 88 -12.27 -23.70 -3.18
N VAL A 89 -11.09 -23.85 -2.56
CA VAL A 89 -10.51 -25.11 -2.13
C VAL A 89 -10.42 -25.14 -0.61
N GLN A 90 -10.86 -26.22 0.00
CA GLN A 90 -10.70 -26.47 1.44
C GLN A 90 -9.26 -26.88 1.72
N THR A 91 -8.66 -26.32 2.77
CA THR A 91 -7.25 -26.57 3.07
C THR A 91 -7.02 -27.87 3.84
N ALA A 92 -8.04 -28.36 4.54
CA ALA A 92 -7.93 -29.54 5.41
C ALA A 92 -7.62 -30.84 4.63
N ASP A 93 -8.21 -31.01 3.45
CA ASP A 93 -8.12 -32.24 2.65
C ASP A 93 -7.91 -31.97 1.16
N GLY A 94 -7.85 -30.70 0.74
CA GLY A 94 -7.71 -30.31 -0.66
C GLY A 94 -9.01 -30.46 -1.49
N SER A 95 -10.13 -30.73 -0.84
CA SER A 95 -11.43 -30.83 -1.55
C SER A 95 -11.87 -29.47 -2.08
N VAL A 96 -12.59 -29.49 -3.21
CA VAL A 96 -13.11 -28.27 -3.85
C VAL A 96 -14.51 -28.02 -3.34
N TYR A 97 -14.72 -26.87 -2.66
CA TYR A 97 -16.07 -26.43 -2.30
C TYR A 97 -16.92 -26.19 -3.55
N TRP A 98 -16.37 -25.45 -4.50
CA TRP A 98 -17.00 -25.17 -5.80
C TRP A 98 -15.98 -24.63 -6.81
N THR A 99 -16.38 -24.76 -8.08
CA THR A 99 -15.71 -24.13 -9.23
C THR A 99 -16.75 -23.30 -9.97
N GLU A 100 -16.34 -22.13 -10.46
CA GLU A 100 -17.17 -21.24 -11.26
C GLU A 100 -16.41 -20.74 -12.47
N LEU A 101 -17.10 -20.64 -13.60
CA LEU A 101 -16.60 -20.08 -14.84
C LEU A 101 -17.46 -18.88 -15.21
N LEU A 102 -16.86 -17.70 -15.22
CA LEU A 102 -17.51 -16.46 -15.61
C LEU A 102 -17.08 -16.07 -17.01
N ASP A 103 -17.99 -16.06 -17.97
CA ASP A 103 -17.81 -15.39 -19.26
C ASP A 103 -18.58 -14.08 -19.20
N ARG A 104 -17.88 -12.95 -19.14
CA ARG A 104 -18.49 -11.63 -18.97
C ARG A 104 -17.92 -10.61 -19.93
N LYS A 105 -18.80 -9.74 -20.41
CA LYS A 105 -18.36 -8.50 -21.04
C LYS A 105 -17.71 -7.60 -19.98
N PRO A 106 -16.80 -6.67 -20.35
CA PRO A 106 -16.13 -5.79 -19.42
C PRO A 106 -17.08 -5.08 -18.44
N GLU A 107 -18.20 -4.53 -18.92
CA GLU A 107 -19.20 -3.83 -18.11
C GLU A 107 -19.86 -4.71 -17.04
N ALA A 108 -19.87 -6.03 -17.21
CA ALA A 108 -20.45 -7.00 -16.28
C ALA A 108 -19.38 -7.74 -15.45
N LEU A 109 -18.08 -7.45 -15.67
CA LEU A 109 -16.99 -8.16 -15.01
C LEU A 109 -17.06 -8.02 -13.50
N PHE A 110 -17.09 -6.79 -13.00
CA PHE A 110 -17.11 -6.53 -11.56
C PHE A 110 -18.38 -7.05 -10.88
N HIS A 111 -19.50 -7.02 -11.58
CA HIS A 111 -20.74 -7.67 -11.09
C HIS A 111 -20.55 -9.18 -10.93
N GLY A 112 -19.90 -9.83 -11.89
CA GLY A 112 -19.57 -11.25 -11.79
C GLY A 112 -18.60 -11.55 -10.63
N LEU A 113 -17.57 -10.75 -10.47
CA LEU A 113 -16.60 -10.88 -9.35
C LEU A 113 -17.26 -10.65 -8.00
N HIS A 114 -18.23 -9.74 -7.93
CA HIS A 114 -19.03 -9.53 -6.73
C HIS A 114 -19.83 -10.76 -6.34
N GLY A 115 -20.43 -11.45 -7.32
CA GLY A 115 -21.09 -12.75 -7.11
C GLY A 115 -20.13 -13.79 -6.50
N ILE A 116 -18.86 -13.80 -6.93
CA ILE A 116 -17.82 -14.66 -6.33
C ILE A 116 -17.59 -14.30 -4.86
N VAL A 117 -17.47 -13.00 -4.53
CA VAL A 117 -17.28 -12.54 -3.14
C VAL A 117 -18.45 -13.00 -2.27
N ALA A 118 -19.69 -12.78 -2.70
CA ALA A 118 -20.90 -13.19 -1.97
C ALA A 118 -20.92 -14.72 -1.73
N ARG A 119 -20.56 -15.51 -2.74
CA ARG A 119 -20.52 -16.96 -2.66
C ARG A 119 -19.43 -17.48 -1.72
N VAL A 120 -18.23 -16.85 -1.71
CA VAL A 120 -17.17 -17.16 -0.75
C VAL A 120 -17.66 -16.92 0.68
N VAL A 121 -18.23 -15.75 0.94
CA VAL A 121 -18.73 -15.33 2.25
C VAL A 121 -19.83 -16.28 2.74
N GLU A 122 -20.76 -16.67 1.88
CA GLU A 122 -21.81 -17.66 2.20
C GLU A 122 -21.22 -19.04 2.50
N THR A 123 -20.32 -19.54 1.62
CA THR A 123 -19.70 -20.88 1.78
C THR A 123 -18.91 -21.00 3.08
N LEU A 124 -18.21 -19.96 3.49
CA LEU A 124 -17.40 -19.95 4.70
C LEU A 124 -18.20 -19.56 5.96
N GLY A 125 -19.48 -19.20 5.81
CA GLY A 125 -20.34 -18.80 6.93
C GLY A 125 -19.95 -17.46 7.55
N ALA A 126 -19.24 -16.60 6.81
CA ALA A 126 -18.87 -15.27 7.23
C ALA A 126 -20.02 -14.29 6.96
N GLY A 127 -20.94 -14.14 7.91
CA GLY A 127 -22.13 -13.28 7.74
C GLY A 127 -21.76 -11.78 7.70
N PRO A 128 -21.82 -11.09 6.53
CA PRO A 128 -21.56 -9.67 6.45
C PRO A 128 -22.66 -8.88 7.17
N THR A 129 -22.28 -7.79 7.82
CA THR A 129 -23.22 -6.84 8.40
C THR A 129 -24.08 -6.17 7.32
N ALA A 130 -25.20 -5.56 7.69
CA ALA A 130 -26.06 -4.82 6.76
C ALA A 130 -25.27 -3.69 6.05
N ARG A 131 -24.35 -3.03 6.76
CA ARG A 131 -23.50 -1.95 6.22
C ARG A 131 -22.45 -2.47 5.23
N GLU A 132 -21.82 -3.61 5.54
CA GLU A 132 -20.87 -4.28 4.63
C GLU A 132 -21.58 -4.73 3.36
N ARG A 133 -22.82 -5.26 3.46
CA ARG A 133 -23.65 -5.58 2.30
C ARG A 133 -23.88 -4.36 1.42
N THR A 134 -24.23 -3.22 2.00
CA THR A 134 -24.40 -1.98 1.22
C THR A 134 -23.11 -1.56 0.52
N GLY A 135 -21.95 -1.69 1.16
CA GLY A 135 -20.65 -1.41 0.54
C GLY A 135 -20.34 -2.40 -0.59
N LEU A 136 -20.64 -3.67 -0.36
CA LEU A 136 -20.51 -4.72 -1.36
C LEU A 136 -21.51 -4.53 -2.53
N ASP A 137 -22.71 -4.01 -2.33
CA ASP A 137 -23.72 -3.77 -3.36
C ASP A 137 -23.42 -2.51 -4.21
N HIS A 138 -22.55 -1.62 -3.73
CA HIS A 138 -22.06 -0.46 -4.49
C HIS A 138 -21.02 -0.90 -5.51
N LEU A 139 -21.49 -1.52 -6.59
CA LEU A 139 -20.64 -1.77 -7.75
C LEU A 139 -20.35 -0.45 -8.44
N PRO A 140 -19.07 -0.20 -8.77
CA PRO A 140 -18.77 0.92 -9.66
C PRO A 140 -19.55 0.71 -10.97
N THR A 141 -20.36 1.69 -11.36
CA THR A 141 -20.92 1.74 -12.70
C THR A 141 -19.75 1.92 -13.64
N ILE A 142 -19.43 0.90 -14.42
CA ILE A 142 -18.23 0.90 -15.25
C ILE A 142 -18.63 0.66 -16.68
N THR A 143 -18.26 1.59 -17.55
CA THR A 143 -18.38 1.38 -18.99
C THR A 143 -17.28 0.44 -19.46
N ASP A 144 -17.56 -0.25 -20.57
CA ASP A 144 -16.66 -1.22 -21.23
C ASP A 144 -15.22 -0.69 -21.38
N ARG A 145 -15.13 0.58 -21.77
CA ARG A 145 -13.86 1.23 -22.09
C ARG A 145 -13.06 1.65 -20.84
N ALA A 146 -13.68 1.72 -19.65
CA ALA A 146 -13.04 2.13 -18.42
C ALA A 146 -12.32 0.99 -17.70
N VAL A 147 -12.72 -0.27 -17.92
CA VAL A 147 -12.22 -1.44 -17.18
C VAL A 147 -10.73 -1.68 -17.42
N ASP A 148 -10.30 -1.72 -18.67
CA ASP A 148 -8.92 -2.05 -19.03
C ASP A 148 -7.91 -1.01 -18.49
N PRO A 149 -8.08 0.30 -18.74
CA PRO A 149 -7.16 1.29 -18.20
C PRO A 149 -7.19 1.32 -16.67
N TYR A 150 -8.33 1.11 -16.02
CA TYR A 150 -8.41 1.02 -14.57
C TYR A 150 -7.59 -0.15 -13.99
N LEU A 151 -7.70 -1.35 -14.57
CA LEU A 151 -6.94 -2.52 -14.12
C LEU A 151 -5.44 -2.33 -14.34
N ARG A 152 -5.02 -1.71 -15.46
CA ARG A 152 -3.62 -1.32 -15.72
C ARG A 152 -3.12 -0.35 -14.66
N ALA A 153 -3.89 0.71 -14.40
CA ALA A 153 -3.55 1.70 -13.38
C ALA A 153 -3.37 1.06 -11.99
N ARG A 154 -4.29 0.18 -11.60
CA ARG A 154 -4.21 -0.56 -10.33
C ARG A 154 -2.95 -1.42 -10.22
N HIS A 155 -2.60 -2.14 -11.28
CA HIS A 155 -1.40 -2.96 -11.32
C HIS A 155 -0.14 -2.11 -11.09
N VAL A 156 0.03 -1.03 -11.85
CA VAL A 156 1.24 -0.21 -11.76
C VAL A 156 1.28 0.67 -10.49
N SER A 157 0.13 1.17 -10.01
CA SER A 157 0.07 2.01 -8.80
C SER A 157 0.46 1.27 -7.51
N SER A 158 0.43 -0.06 -7.53
CA SER A 158 0.91 -0.88 -6.42
C SER A 158 2.44 -0.83 -6.25
N GLN A 159 3.16 -0.39 -7.29
CA GLN A 159 4.61 -0.20 -7.26
C GLN A 159 4.93 1.20 -6.71
N ILE A 160 5.75 1.26 -5.66
CA ILE A 160 6.15 2.53 -5.04
C ILE A 160 7.33 3.12 -5.81
N ARG A 161 7.06 3.57 -7.06
CA ARG A 161 8.03 4.24 -7.93
C ARG A 161 7.37 5.45 -8.57
N ARG A 162 8.13 6.53 -8.75
CA ARG A 162 7.63 7.78 -9.35
C ARG A 162 7.00 7.54 -10.72
N THR A 163 7.72 6.89 -11.62
CA THR A 163 7.25 6.61 -12.99
C THR A 163 5.98 5.77 -13.03
N SER A 164 5.82 4.85 -12.06
CA SER A 164 4.60 4.06 -11.92
C SER A 164 3.40 4.91 -11.53
N GLN A 165 3.60 5.92 -10.66
CA GLN A 165 2.52 6.83 -10.29
C GLN A 165 2.12 7.77 -11.44
N ASP A 166 3.08 8.29 -12.20
CA ASP A 166 2.80 9.12 -13.38
C ASP A 166 1.99 8.33 -14.41
N PHE A 167 2.39 7.08 -14.71
CA PHE A 167 1.65 6.21 -15.62
C PHE A 167 0.26 5.82 -15.06
N ALA A 168 0.14 5.59 -13.76
CA ALA A 168 -1.15 5.29 -13.14
C ALA A 168 -2.14 6.46 -13.28
N ILE A 169 -1.67 7.71 -13.13
CA ILE A 169 -2.49 8.92 -13.32
C ILE A 169 -3.04 8.97 -14.75
N GLU A 170 -2.20 8.69 -15.76
CA GLU A 170 -2.63 8.65 -17.16
C GLU A 170 -3.72 7.58 -17.36
N MET A 171 -3.48 6.35 -16.91
CA MET A 171 -4.42 5.24 -17.08
C MET A 171 -5.73 5.45 -16.30
N TYR A 172 -5.69 5.99 -15.07
CA TYR A 172 -6.91 6.38 -14.36
C TYR A 172 -7.63 7.53 -15.08
N GLY A 173 -6.89 8.45 -15.69
CA GLY A 173 -7.44 9.52 -16.53
C GLY A 173 -8.23 8.96 -17.72
N ASP A 174 -7.69 7.98 -18.41
CA ASP A 174 -8.37 7.27 -19.51
C ASP A 174 -9.64 6.57 -19.02
N ALA A 175 -9.59 5.94 -17.84
CA ALA A 175 -10.76 5.32 -17.25
C ALA A 175 -11.85 6.36 -16.94
N ILE A 176 -11.50 7.54 -16.41
CA ILE A 176 -12.42 8.63 -16.11
C ILE A 176 -12.95 9.28 -17.41
N GLN A 177 -12.13 9.37 -18.45
CA GLN A 177 -12.59 9.85 -19.76
C GLN A 177 -13.66 8.93 -20.35
N ALA A 178 -13.50 7.61 -20.13
CA ALA A 178 -14.49 6.63 -20.56
C ALA A 178 -15.73 6.60 -19.66
N ASP A 179 -15.57 6.86 -18.36
CA ASP A 179 -16.65 6.88 -17.36
C ASP A 179 -16.37 7.91 -16.25
N ALA A 180 -16.91 9.11 -16.41
CA ALA A 180 -16.71 10.23 -15.48
C ALA A 180 -17.30 9.99 -14.07
N ALA A 181 -18.15 8.97 -13.90
CA ALA A 181 -18.73 8.57 -12.62
C ALA A 181 -17.93 7.46 -11.91
N PHE A 182 -16.79 7.06 -12.46
CA PHE A 182 -15.99 5.99 -11.88
C PHE A 182 -15.24 6.43 -10.62
N ALA A 183 -15.88 6.36 -9.47
CA ALA A 183 -15.38 6.83 -8.18
C ALA A 183 -14.00 6.28 -7.80
N LEU A 184 -13.76 4.97 -8.03
CA LEU A 184 -12.48 4.32 -7.69
C LEU A 184 -11.32 4.79 -8.55
N ALA A 185 -11.57 5.20 -9.81
CA ALA A 185 -10.54 5.80 -10.64
C ALA A 185 -10.16 7.20 -10.14
N HIS A 186 -11.14 8.00 -9.68
CA HIS A 186 -10.88 9.27 -9.02
C HIS A 186 -10.08 9.09 -7.72
N ALA A 187 -10.42 8.09 -6.90
CA ALA A 187 -9.64 7.75 -5.70
C ALA A 187 -8.21 7.32 -6.05
N GLY A 188 -8.02 6.56 -7.12
CA GLY A 188 -6.72 6.16 -7.64
C GLY A 188 -5.85 7.36 -8.04
N ILE A 189 -6.41 8.33 -8.78
CA ILE A 189 -5.71 9.60 -9.12
C ILE A 189 -5.33 10.35 -7.85
N ALA A 190 -6.24 10.45 -6.88
CA ALA A 190 -5.96 11.15 -5.63
C ALA A 190 -4.78 10.51 -4.86
N ASN A 191 -4.76 9.17 -4.79
CA ASN A 191 -3.68 8.43 -4.16
C ASN A 191 -2.35 8.61 -4.89
N ALA A 192 -2.33 8.52 -6.23
CA ALA A 192 -1.12 8.68 -7.03
C ALA A 192 -0.52 10.10 -6.86
N HIS A 193 -1.34 11.15 -6.94
CA HIS A 193 -0.88 12.51 -6.68
C HIS A 193 -0.42 12.71 -5.22
N SER A 194 -1.10 12.10 -4.25
CA SER A 194 -0.70 12.13 -2.84
C SER A 194 0.67 11.47 -2.64
N MET A 195 0.93 10.35 -3.32
CA MET A 195 2.24 9.67 -3.28
C MET A 195 3.32 10.50 -3.95
N LEU A 196 3.07 11.06 -5.14
CA LEU A 196 4.01 11.96 -5.82
C LEU A 196 4.39 13.12 -4.92
N PHE A 197 3.42 13.78 -4.31
CA PHE A 197 3.68 14.85 -3.36
C PHE A 197 4.48 14.40 -2.15
N ALA A 198 4.09 13.29 -1.53
CA ALA A 198 4.68 12.84 -0.27
C ALA A 198 6.11 12.30 -0.41
N TYR A 199 6.47 11.74 -1.58
CA TYR A 199 7.73 11.02 -1.72
C TYR A 199 8.70 11.66 -2.73
N TRP A 200 8.21 12.37 -3.78
CA TRP A 200 9.12 12.78 -4.88
C TRP A 200 9.04 14.26 -5.25
N VAL A 201 7.83 14.79 -5.47
CA VAL A 201 7.65 16.13 -6.05
C VAL A 201 6.65 16.93 -5.25
N SER A 202 7.13 17.65 -4.23
CA SER A 202 6.30 18.37 -3.26
C SER A 202 5.75 19.68 -3.82
N THR A 203 4.98 19.61 -4.92
CA THR A 203 4.37 20.79 -5.55
C THR A 203 2.92 20.99 -5.14
N ASN A 204 2.48 22.24 -5.10
CA ASN A 204 1.09 22.59 -4.83
C ASN A 204 0.12 22.02 -5.89
N GLU A 205 0.60 21.77 -7.12
CA GLU A 205 -0.18 21.14 -8.17
C GLU A 205 -0.64 19.73 -7.76
N HIS A 206 0.27 18.90 -7.25
CA HIS A 206 -0.07 17.55 -6.77
C HIS A 206 -1.03 17.59 -5.58
N LEU A 207 -0.83 18.51 -4.62
CA LEU A 207 -1.76 18.70 -3.51
C LEU A 207 -3.18 19.04 -3.97
N GLN A 208 -3.31 20.00 -4.87
CA GLN A 208 -4.60 20.42 -5.40
C GLN A 208 -5.26 19.33 -6.26
N ALA A 209 -4.47 18.57 -7.03
CA ALA A 209 -4.99 17.47 -7.83
C ALA A 209 -5.52 16.35 -6.93
N ALA A 210 -4.79 15.99 -5.87
CA ALA A 210 -5.23 15.01 -4.87
C ALA A 210 -6.52 15.46 -4.17
N ASP A 211 -6.60 16.74 -3.77
CA ASP A 211 -7.78 17.29 -3.10
C ASP A 211 -9.03 17.24 -4.01
N ARG A 212 -8.92 17.72 -5.26
CA ARG A 212 -10.04 17.68 -6.23
C ARG A 212 -10.48 16.26 -6.54
N ALA A 213 -9.53 15.36 -6.83
CA ALA A 213 -9.86 14.00 -7.21
C ALA A 213 -10.49 13.22 -6.05
N SER A 214 -9.96 13.34 -4.82
CA SER A 214 -10.54 12.70 -3.64
C SER A 214 -11.91 13.25 -3.27
N ALA A 215 -12.15 14.56 -3.41
CA ALA A 215 -13.46 15.15 -3.18
C ALA A 215 -14.50 14.59 -4.18
N ARG A 216 -14.10 14.47 -5.46
CA ARG A 216 -14.97 13.89 -6.49
C ARG A 216 -15.25 12.41 -6.24
N ALA A 217 -14.26 11.63 -5.79
CA ALA A 217 -14.44 10.23 -5.43
C ALA A 217 -15.50 10.05 -4.32
N VAL A 218 -15.42 10.86 -3.26
CA VAL A 218 -16.40 10.81 -2.14
C VAL A 218 -17.79 11.30 -2.58
N GLU A 219 -17.87 12.33 -3.41
CA GLU A 219 -19.15 12.79 -3.97
C GLU A 219 -19.87 11.68 -4.74
N LEU A 220 -19.12 10.91 -5.54
CA LEU A 220 -19.66 9.81 -6.36
C LEU A 220 -20.01 8.58 -5.53
N ALA A 221 -19.19 8.22 -4.54
CA ALA A 221 -19.36 7.00 -3.76
C ALA A 221 -18.94 7.18 -2.30
N PRO A 222 -19.74 7.88 -1.47
CA PRO A 222 -19.38 8.19 -0.08
C PRO A 222 -19.33 6.95 0.84
N ALA A 223 -19.95 5.84 0.44
CA ALA A 223 -20.02 4.60 1.21
C ALA A 223 -18.92 3.58 0.84
N ILE A 224 -17.96 3.94 0.01
CA ILE A 224 -16.81 3.09 -0.33
C ILE A 224 -15.61 3.49 0.54
N ALA A 225 -15.00 2.52 1.23
CA ALA A 225 -13.87 2.77 2.14
C ALA A 225 -12.66 3.39 1.41
N GLU A 226 -12.36 2.93 0.21
CA GLU A 226 -11.24 3.43 -0.60
C GLU A 226 -11.38 4.92 -0.96
N THR A 227 -12.62 5.40 -1.21
CA THR A 227 -12.84 6.82 -1.50
C THR A 227 -12.62 7.68 -0.26
N GLN A 228 -13.08 7.22 0.92
CA GLN A 228 -12.86 7.89 2.19
C GLN A 228 -11.38 7.87 2.59
N LEU A 229 -10.68 6.76 2.37
CA LEU A 229 -9.25 6.67 2.62
C LEU A 229 -8.46 7.67 1.75
N ALA A 230 -8.72 7.69 0.45
CA ALA A 230 -8.08 8.65 -0.46
C ALA A 230 -8.38 10.10 -0.04
N ARG A 231 -9.61 10.39 0.42
CA ARG A 231 -9.98 11.69 0.95
C ARG A 231 -9.21 12.05 2.22
N GLY A 232 -9.10 11.13 3.17
CA GLY A 232 -8.34 11.30 4.42
C GLY A 232 -6.86 11.62 4.15
N VAL A 233 -6.22 10.89 3.22
CA VAL A 233 -4.84 11.13 2.84
C VAL A 233 -4.67 12.53 2.21
N ALA A 234 -5.49 12.89 1.23
CA ALA A 234 -5.42 14.20 0.58
C ALA A 234 -5.64 15.36 1.56
N LEU A 235 -6.62 15.24 2.48
CA LEU A 235 -6.90 16.23 3.50
C LEU A 235 -5.74 16.36 4.52
N SER A 236 -5.14 15.24 4.92
CA SER A 236 -3.99 15.22 5.81
C SER A 236 -2.80 15.97 5.23
N LEU A 237 -2.49 15.74 3.96
CA LEU A 237 -1.41 16.45 3.24
C LEU A 237 -1.72 17.94 3.08
N ASN A 238 -2.99 18.30 2.91
CA ASN A 238 -3.45 19.69 2.87
C ASN A 238 -3.59 20.34 4.26
N LYS A 239 -3.10 19.69 5.34
CA LYS A 239 -3.14 20.15 6.73
C LYS A 239 -4.57 20.40 7.29
N ARG A 240 -5.59 19.83 6.65
CA ARG A 240 -7.00 19.83 7.11
C ARG A 240 -7.22 18.64 8.06
N HIS A 241 -6.63 18.73 9.24
CA HIS A 241 -6.44 17.58 10.12
C HIS A 241 -7.74 17.00 10.68
N GLU A 242 -8.69 17.84 11.08
CA GLU A 242 -9.99 17.37 11.61
C GLU A 242 -10.83 16.65 10.55
N ASP A 243 -10.88 17.21 9.34
CA ASP A 243 -11.58 16.59 8.20
C ASP A 243 -10.91 15.28 7.78
N ALA A 244 -9.57 15.22 7.82
CA ALA A 244 -8.81 14.02 7.51
C ALA A 244 -9.13 12.90 8.50
N GLU A 245 -9.17 13.22 9.79
CA GLU A 245 -9.53 12.25 10.83
C GLU A 245 -10.94 11.70 10.63
N ALA A 246 -11.92 12.56 10.34
CA ALA A 246 -13.29 12.13 10.07
C ALA A 246 -13.35 11.15 8.88
N ALA A 247 -12.61 11.44 7.81
CA ALA A 247 -12.53 10.57 6.64
C ALA A 247 -11.85 9.22 6.95
N PHE A 248 -10.73 9.21 7.69
CA PHE A 248 -10.06 7.97 8.11
C PHE A 248 -10.96 7.12 9.02
N ARG A 249 -11.65 7.73 10.00
CA ARG A 249 -12.59 7.01 10.87
C ARG A 249 -13.72 6.38 10.06
N LEU A 250 -14.28 7.11 9.10
CA LEU A 250 -15.33 6.57 8.24
C LEU A 250 -14.80 5.43 7.34
N ALA A 251 -13.58 5.55 6.80
CA ALA A 251 -12.96 4.46 6.05
C ALA A 251 -12.85 3.18 6.90
N LEU A 252 -12.39 3.30 8.16
CA LEU A 252 -12.28 2.18 9.10
C LEU A 252 -13.64 1.64 9.56
N GLU A 253 -14.66 2.49 9.67
CA GLU A 253 -16.02 2.02 9.93
C GLU A 253 -16.60 1.22 8.77
N LEU A 254 -16.28 1.61 7.53
CA LEU A 254 -16.70 0.91 6.32
C LEU A 254 -15.93 -0.39 6.11
N LYS A 255 -14.64 -0.42 6.47
CA LYS A 255 -13.75 -1.56 6.29
C LYS A 255 -12.77 -1.67 7.47
N PRO A 256 -13.21 -2.34 8.57
CA PRO A 256 -12.44 -2.36 9.83
C PRO A 256 -11.06 -3.04 9.74
N ASN A 257 -10.90 -3.99 8.81
CA ASN A 257 -9.65 -4.74 8.62
C ASN A 257 -8.80 -4.21 7.44
N ASP A 258 -9.01 -2.97 7.04
CA ASP A 258 -8.22 -2.37 5.96
C ASP A 258 -6.84 -1.94 6.46
N PHE A 259 -5.80 -2.64 6.00
CA PHE A 259 -4.42 -2.32 6.34
C PHE A 259 -4.05 -0.89 5.98
N ASP A 260 -4.40 -0.44 4.78
CA ASP A 260 -4.00 0.87 4.28
C ASP A 260 -4.66 1.99 5.08
N ALA A 261 -5.91 1.80 5.52
CA ALA A 261 -6.60 2.74 6.38
C ALA A 261 -5.92 2.85 7.77
N HIS A 262 -5.57 1.72 8.41
CA HIS A 262 -4.82 1.72 9.66
C HIS A 262 -3.46 2.39 9.51
N TYR A 263 -2.72 2.02 8.46
CA TYR A 263 -1.38 2.55 8.17
C TYR A 263 -1.39 4.06 7.90
N GLN A 264 -2.30 4.55 7.07
CA GLN A 264 -2.37 5.98 6.73
C GLN A 264 -2.91 6.81 7.90
N PHE A 265 -3.84 6.28 8.69
CA PHE A 265 -4.31 6.97 9.89
C PHE A 265 -3.21 7.04 10.96
N ALA A 266 -2.39 5.99 11.13
CA ALA A 266 -1.21 6.03 11.99
C ALA A 266 -0.22 7.14 11.55
N ARG A 267 0.05 7.23 10.25
CA ARG A 267 0.90 8.29 9.68
C ARG A 267 0.32 9.68 9.97
N HIS A 268 -0.99 9.86 9.78
CA HIS A 268 -1.68 11.09 10.10
C HIS A 268 -1.52 11.45 11.59
N CYS A 269 -1.81 10.51 12.50
CA CYS A 269 -1.65 10.72 13.95
C CYS A 269 -0.21 11.11 14.31
N ARG A 270 0.79 10.48 13.69
CA ARG A 270 2.20 10.86 13.86
C ARG A 270 2.45 12.31 13.40
N THR A 271 1.95 12.70 12.25
CA THR A 271 2.11 14.05 11.69
C THR A 271 1.52 15.13 12.60
N VAL A 272 0.41 14.86 13.27
CA VAL A 272 -0.23 15.81 14.21
C VAL A 272 0.26 15.66 15.65
N GLY A 273 1.31 14.86 15.90
CA GLY A 273 1.92 14.70 17.22
C GLY A 273 1.17 13.78 18.19
N ARG A 274 0.11 13.08 17.74
CA ARG A 274 -0.64 12.11 18.57
C ARG A 274 0.06 10.73 18.57
N LEU A 275 1.26 10.69 19.16
CA LEU A 275 2.16 9.54 19.05
C LEU A 275 1.60 8.26 19.66
N VAL A 276 0.90 8.32 20.79
CA VAL A 276 0.28 7.14 21.42
C VAL A 276 -0.79 6.51 20.51
N GLU A 277 -1.59 7.34 19.85
CA GLU A 277 -2.58 6.86 18.88
C GLU A 277 -1.91 6.31 17.64
N ALA A 278 -0.87 6.99 17.14
CA ALA A 278 -0.07 6.50 16.00
C ALA A 278 0.48 5.11 16.26
N ALA A 279 1.05 4.85 17.45
CA ALA A 279 1.55 3.53 17.82
C ALA A 279 0.44 2.47 17.75
N ARG A 280 -0.73 2.73 18.36
CA ARG A 280 -1.88 1.80 18.33
C ARG A 280 -2.34 1.45 16.91
N TRP A 281 -2.41 2.45 16.03
CA TRP A 281 -2.83 2.22 14.65
C TRP A 281 -1.76 1.47 13.85
N PHE A 282 -0.46 1.76 14.05
CA PHE A 282 0.62 0.97 13.44
C PHE A 282 0.66 -0.48 13.98
N GLU A 283 0.46 -0.70 15.28
CA GLU A 283 0.35 -2.05 15.85
C GLU A 283 -0.80 -2.84 15.21
N SER A 284 -1.94 -2.18 14.99
CA SER A 284 -3.08 -2.79 14.28
C SER A 284 -2.72 -3.12 12.84
N ALA A 285 -2.05 -2.23 12.12
CA ALA A 285 -1.55 -2.49 10.77
C ALA A 285 -0.56 -3.66 10.74
N CYS A 286 0.38 -3.77 11.71
CA CYS A 286 1.29 -4.90 11.84
C CYS A 286 0.58 -6.25 12.03
N LYS A 287 -0.61 -6.26 12.66
CA LYS A 287 -1.42 -7.47 12.82
C LYS A 287 -2.14 -7.86 11.53
N LEU A 288 -2.59 -6.85 10.76
CA LEU A 288 -3.30 -7.06 9.51
C LEU A 288 -2.37 -7.52 8.37
N ARG A 289 -1.11 -7.06 8.37
CA ARG A 289 -0.11 -7.44 7.37
C ARG A 289 1.22 -7.76 8.07
N PRO A 290 1.34 -8.97 8.65
CA PRO A 290 2.49 -9.34 9.48
C PRO A 290 3.83 -9.38 8.74
N GLU A 291 3.81 -9.55 7.41
CA GLU A 291 4.99 -9.58 6.53
C GLU A 291 5.45 -8.20 6.06
N ASP A 292 4.72 -7.14 6.37
CA ASP A 292 5.10 -5.78 5.96
C ASP A 292 6.27 -5.28 6.80
N TYR A 293 7.39 -4.96 6.14
CA TYR A 293 8.60 -4.46 6.78
C TYR A 293 8.51 -2.97 7.12
N ALA A 294 7.72 -2.21 6.37
CA ALA A 294 7.66 -0.76 6.50
C ALA A 294 6.91 -0.32 7.75
N THR A 295 5.83 -1.02 8.11
CA THR A 295 5.03 -0.68 9.28
C THR A 295 5.83 -0.77 10.59
N PRO A 296 6.54 -1.87 10.92
CA PRO A 296 7.35 -1.92 12.14
C PRO A 296 8.53 -0.94 12.10
N ALA A 297 9.09 -0.60 10.93
CA ALA A 297 10.11 0.43 10.82
C ALA A 297 9.56 1.82 11.23
N LEU A 298 8.36 2.19 10.76
CA LEU A 298 7.71 3.45 11.14
C LEU A 298 7.22 3.43 12.60
N LEU A 299 6.72 2.29 13.08
CA LEU A 299 6.32 2.12 14.48
C LEU A 299 7.51 2.32 15.42
N SER A 300 8.69 1.81 15.04
CA SER A 300 9.89 1.99 15.86
C SER A 300 10.25 3.45 16.06
N SER A 301 10.10 4.30 15.04
CA SER A 301 10.35 5.74 15.16
C SER A 301 9.33 6.43 16.10
N VAL A 302 8.10 5.95 16.13
CA VAL A 302 7.08 6.43 17.08
C VAL A 302 7.44 6.03 18.52
N TYR A 303 7.88 4.78 18.73
CA TYR A 303 8.32 4.32 20.05
C TYR A 303 9.56 5.07 20.55
N VAL A 304 10.53 5.38 19.66
CA VAL A 304 11.66 6.25 20.00
C VAL A 304 11.17 7.61 20.49
N SER A 305 10.23 8.24 19.78
CA SER A 305 9.65 9.53 20.18
C SER A 305 8.82 9.46 21.46
N LEU A 306 8.33 8.27 21.86
CA LEU A 306 7.64 8.01 23.11
C LEU A 306 8.59 7.58 24.25
N GLU A 307 9.91 7.55 23.99
CA GLU A 307 10.95 7.06 24.92
C GLU A 307 10.76 5.59 25.35
N GLN A 308 10.03 4.78 24.54
CA GLN A 308 9.79 3.36 24.73
C GLN A 308 10.90 2.55 24.07
N SER A 309 12.06 2.50 24.70
CA SER A 309 13.29 1.99 24.08
C SER A 309 13.27 0.49 23.77
N GLU A 310 12.63 -0.35 24.59
CA GLU A 310 12.56 -1.80 24.35
C GLU A 310 11.60 -2.12 23.22
N GLU A 311 10.42 -1.50 23.18
CA GLU A 311 9.44 -1.63 22.12
C GLU A 311 10.01 -1.15 20.79
N ALA A 312 10.77 -0.04 20.81
CA ALA A 312 11.47 0.47 19.63
C ALA A 312 12.46 -0.56 19.08
N ARG A 313 13.30 -1.16 19.94
CA ARG A 313 14.27 -2.18 19.54
C ARG A 313 13.61 -3.44 18.99
N GLU A 314 12.51 -3.88 19.61
CA GLU A 314 11.76 -5.03 19.11
C GLU A 314 11.19 -4.76 17.71
N ALA A 315 10.56 -3.60 17.52
CA ALA A 315 10.03 -3.19 16.22
C ALA A 315 11.13 -3.04 15.16
N GLN A 316 12.31 -2.50 15.51
CA GLN A 316 13.48 -2.41 14.62
C GLN A 316 13.99 -3.78 14.18
N ARG A 317 14.16 -4.74 15.13
CA ARG A 317 14.58 -6.11 14.77
C ARG A 317 13.58 -6.76 13.83
N ARG A 318 12.29 -6.64 14.14
CA ARG A 318 11.24 -7.17 13.27
C ARG A 318 11.28 -6.55 11.88
N ALA A 319 11.47 -5.24 11.78
CA ALA A 319 11.58 -4.55 10.48
C ALA A 319 12.77 -5.06 9.67
N VAL A 320 13.95 -5.24 10.31
CA VAL A 320 15.15 -5.78 9.65
C VAL A 320 14.92 -7.21 9.18
N ASP A 321 14.35 -8.09 10.02
CA ASP A 321 14.10 -9.49 9.67
C ASP A 321 13.15 -9.58 8.46
N LEU A 322 12.09 -8.78 8.43
CA LEU A 322 11.14 -8.73 7.32
C LEU A 322 11.74 -8.12 6.06
N ALA A 323 12.57 -7.09 6.20
CA ALA A 323 13.31 -6.49 5.07
C ALA A 323 14.32 -7.50 4.49
N ASP A 324 15.05 -8.25 5.32
CA ASP A 324 15.94 -9.34 4.87
C ASP A 324 15.16 -10.41 4.07
N GLN A 325 13.99 -10.82 4.55
CA GLN A 325 13.13 -11.77 3.84
C GLN A 325 12.67 -11.20 2.50
N ARG A 326 12.26 -9.94 2.48
CA ARG A 326 11.83 -9.25 1.27
C ARG A 326 12.95 -9.16 0.24
N LEU A 327 14.16 -8.78 0.65
CA LEU A 327 15.32 -8.63 -0.23
C LEU A 327 15.85 -9.96 -0.79
N LYS A 328 15.53 -11.10 -0.18
CA LYS A 328 15.79 -12.42 -0.78
C LYS A 328 14.88 -12.70 -1.97
N LEU A 329 13.65 -12.19 -1.95
CA LEU A 329 12.66 -12.36 -3.02
C LEU A 329 12.75 -11.25 -4.08
N VAL A 330 13.00 -10.03 -3.65
CA VAL A 330 13.09 -8.82 -4.47
C VAL A 330 14.36 -8.06 -4.08
N PRO A 331 15.53 -8.45 -4.62
CA PRO A 331 16.83 -7.87 -4.26
C PRO A 331 16.95 -6.38 -4.57
N ASP A 332 16.07 -5.87 -5.42
CA ASP A 332 15.99 -4.49 -5.88
C ASP A 332 14.84 -3.68 -5.24
N ASP A 333 14.38 -4.08 -4.04
CA ASP A 333 13.45 -3.30 -3.25
C ASP A 333 14.23 -2.20 -2.48
N GLU A 334 14.38 -1.02 -3.10
CA GLU A 334 15.11 0.13 -2.55
C GLU A 334 14.50 0.60 -1.22
N ARG A 335 13.17 0.47 -1.07
CA ARG A 335 12.49 0.86 0.16
C ARG A 335 12.82 -0.06 1.32
N ALA A 336 12.91 -1.36 1.08
CA ALA A 336 13.37 -2.32 2.08
C ALA A 336 14.82 -2.03 2.50
N LEU A 337 15.66 -1.64 1.53
CA LEU A 337 17.06 -1.29 1.80
C LEU A 337 17.17 -0.06 2.71
N TYR A 338 16.53 1.08 2.40
CA TYR A 338 16.74 2.28 3.20
C TYR A 338 16.01 2.24 4.55
N LEU A 339 14.79 1.67 4.63
CA LEU A 339 14.10 1.51 5.93
C LEU A 339 14.82 0.51 6.84
N GLY A 340 15.27 -0.60 6.26
CA GLY A 340 16.07 -1.57 7.00
C GLY A 340 17.42 -1.01 7.45
N ALA A 341 18.09 -0.19 6.61
CA ALA A 341 19.33 0.48 6.97
C ALA A 341 19.15 1.48 8.13
N SER A 342 18.03 2.22 8.18
CA SER A 342 17.71 3.08 9.31
C SER A 342 17.56 2.27 10.61
N CYS A 343 16.82 1.16 10.56
CA CYS A 343 16.67 0.27 11.71
C CYS A 343 18.01 -0.37 12.14
N LEU A 344 18.83 -0.83 11.19
CA LEU A 344 20.17 -1.39 11.47
C LEU A 344 21.08 -0.35 12.13
N SER A 345 21.06 0.90 11.66
CA SER A 345 21.80 2.00 12.26
C SER A 345 21.42 2.21 13.73
N SER A 346 20.13 2.23 14.03
CA SER A 346 19.60 2.36 15.40
C SER A 346 19.92 1.16 16.30
N LEU A 347 20.05 -0.04 15.72
CA LEU A 347 20.45 -1.26 16.44
C LEU A 347 21.98 -1.38 16.61
N GLY A 348 22.78 -0.49 16.01
CA GLY A 348 24.24 -0.49 16.10
C GLY A 348 24.97 -1.36 15.06
N ASP A 349 24.24 -1.95 14.10
CA ASP A 349 24.85 -2.70 12.98
C ASP A 349 25.25 -1.75 11.84
N SER A 350 26.26 -0.95 12.12
CA SER A 350 26.69 0.13 11.22
C SER A 350 27.24 -0.36 9.86
N ASP A 351 27.79 -1.55 9.82
CA ASP A 351 28.38 -2.09 8.57
C ASP A 351 27.28 -2.49 7.59
N ARG A 352 26.27 -3.24 8.05
CA ARG A 352 25.10 -3.59 7.22
C ARG A 352 24.28 -2.35 6.86
N ALA A 353 24.08 -1.44 7.80
CA ALA A 353 23.38 -0.18 7.52
C ALA A 353 24.02 0.59 6.37
N ARG A 354 25.35 0.73 6.40
CA ARG A 354 26.12 1.39 5.35
C ARG A 354 26.04 0.65 4.01
N GLU A 355 26.14 -0.67 4.03
CA GLU A 355 26.01 -1.49 2.81
C GLU A 355 24.64 -1.30 2.16
N TRP A 356 23.55 -1.42 2.94
CA TRP A 356 22.21 -1.29 2.43
C TRP A 356 21.92 0.12 1.90
N ALA A 357 22.35 1.15 2.61
CA ALA A 357 22.25 2.54 2.16
C ALA A 357 22.95 2.78 0.82
N LYS A 358 24.20 2.26 0.67
CA LYS A 358 24.93 2.33 -0.60
C LYS A 358 24.21 1.62 -1.74
N ARG A 359 23.64 0.44 -1.48
CA ARG A 359 22.88 -0.31 -2.48
C ARG A 359 21.66 0.46 -2.92
N ALA A 360 20.88 1.03 -1.99
CA ALA A 360 19.69 1.83 -2.32
C ALA A 360 20.03 2.99 -3.26
N VAL A 361 21.06 3.78 -2.95
CA VAL A 361 21.51 4.90 -3.81
C VAL A 361 22.06 4.42 -5.15
N ALA A 362 22.76 3.27 -5.19
CA ALA A 362 23.30 2.74 -6.44
C ALA A 362 22.21 2.29 -7.42
N MET A 363 21.07 1.86 -6.89
CA MET A 363 19.93 1.42 -7.69
C MET A 363 19.10 2.59 -8.22
N GLU A 364 18.83 3.56 -7.39
CA GLU A 364 18.02 4.73 -7.71
C GLU A 364 18.79 6.02 -7.34
N PRO A 365 19.83 6.36 -8.12
CA PRO A 365 20.77 7.44 -7.75
C PRO A 365 20.16 8.83 -7.75
N ASP A 366 19.07 9.02 -8.48
CA ASP A 366 18.39 10.31 -8.63
C ASP A 366 16.98 10.34 -8.00
N ASP A 367 16.57 9.25 -7.32
CA ASP A 367 15.30 9.23 -6.59
C ASP A 367 15.39 10.07 -5.31
N SER A 368 14.58 11.12 -5.23
CA SER A 368 14.62 12.08 -4.13
C SER A 368 14.22 11.46 -2.77
N ALA A 369 13.32 10.47 -2.77
CA ALA A 369 12.92 9.78 -1.53
C ALA A 369 14.04 8.86 -1.03
N VAL A 370 14.70 8.12 -1.93
CA VAL A 370 15.86 7.28 -1.60
C VAL A 370 16.97 8.14 -1.04
N LEU A 371 17.32 9.23 -1.73
CA LEU A 371 18.40 10.14 -1.33
C LEU A 371 18.13 10.75 0.05
N TYR A 372 16.90 11.21 0.32
CA TYR A 372 16.53 11.75 1.63
C TYR A 372 16.67 10.71 2.76
N ASN A 373 16.10 9.53 2.57
CA ASN A 373 16.16 8.49 3.60
C ASN A 373 17.58 7.99 3.83
N VAL A 374 18.40 7.88 2.77
CA VAL A 374 19.81 7.51 2.91
C VAL A 374 20.63 8.63 3.57
N ALA A 375 20.28 9.90 3.35
CA ALA A 375 20.90 11.01 4.09
C ALA A 375 20.68 10.88 5.60
N CYS A 376 19.45 10.52 6.03
CA CYS A 376 19.15 10.22 7.44
C CYS A 376 20.03 9.07 7.97
N VAL A 377 20.13 7.95 7.23
CA VAL A 377 20.99 6.82 7.63
C VAL A 377 22.47 7.26 7.77
N TYR A 378 23.00 8.00 6.81
CA TYR A 378 24.39 8.46 6.87
C TYR A 378 24.61 9.46 8.02
N ALA A 379 23.65 10.32 8.33
CA ALA A 379 23.70 11.21 9.47
C ALA A 379 23.80 10.43 10.80
N LEU A 380 22.95 9.41 10.97
CA LEU A 380 22.97 8.51 12.14
C LEU A 380 24.27 7.71 12.26
N LEU A 381 24.92 7.39 11.13
CA LEU A 381 26.21 6.70 11.09
C LEU A 381 27.42 7.66 11.26
N GLY A 382 27.22 8.97 11.44
CA GLY A 382 28.29 9.96 11.56
C GLY A 382 29.00 10.27 10.24
N LEU A 383 28.45 9.86 9.09
CA LEU A 383 28.99 10.11 7.75
C LEU A 383 28.45 11.45 7.21
N HIS A 384 28.72 12.54 7.91
CA HIS A 384 28.05 13.83 7.73
C HIS A 384 28.20 14.40 6.32
N ASP A 385 29.39 14.35 5.70
CA ASP A 385 29.60 14.84 4.34
C ASP A 385 28.76 14.06 3.32
N SER A 386 28.73 12.72 3.42
CA SER A 386 27.92 11.87 2.55
C SER A 386 26.41 12.11 2.77
N ALA A 387 26.01 12.38 4.01
CA ALA A 387 24.63 12.72 4.34
C ALA A 387 24.20 14.04 3.68
N ILE A 388 25.04 15.08 3.77
CA ILE A 388 24.80 16.37 3.12
C ILE A 388 24.74 16.23 1.60
N ASP A 389 25.66 15.47 0.99
CA ASP A 389 25.66 15.22 -0.46
C ASP A 389 24.34 14.57 -0.92
N CYS A 390 23.86 13.58 -0.19
CA CYS A 390 22.57 12.96 -0.48
C CYS A 390 21.40 13.93 -0.29
N LEU A 391 21.40 14.72 0.78
CA LEU A 391 20.33 15.67 1.07
C LEU A 391 20.26 16.79 0.03
N GLU A 392 21.40 17.34 -0.40
CA GLU A 392 21.46 18.32 -1.49
C GLU A 392 20.87 17.77 -2.79
N ARG A 393 21.26 16.54 -3.15
CA ARG A 393 20.73 15.88 -4.34
C ARG A 393 19.24 15.60 -4.23
N ALA A 394 18.76 15.17 -3.05
CA ALA A 394 17.32 14.98 -2.82
C ALA A 394 16.54 16.27 -3.08
N ILE A 395 17.01 17.40 -2.56
CA ILE A 395 16.40 18.71 -2.76
C ILE A 395 16.43 19.13 -4.25
N GLN A 396 17.58 18.97 -4.92
CA GLN A 396 17.71 19.26 -6.34
C GLN A 396 16.77 18.42 -7.22
N ASN A 397 16.47 17.19 -6.80
CA ASN A 397 15.58 16.27 -7.48
C ASN A 397 14.09 16.41 -7.06
N GLY A 398 13.75 17.47 -6.31
CA GLY A 398 12.36 17.85 -6.03
C GLY A 398 11.84 17.50 -4.64
N PHE A 399 12.66 16.99 -3.71
CA PHE A 399 12.27 16.82 -2.32
C PHE A 399 12.07 18.16 -1.65
N GLY A 400 10.83 18.57 -1.45
CA GLY A 400 10.47 19.91 -0.98
C GLY A 400 9.84 19.95 0.42
N HIS A 401 9.97 18.89 1.22
CA HIS A 401 9.38 18.81 2.57
C HIS A 401 10.25 19.52 3.61
N TRP A 402 10.34 20.85 3.53
CA TRP A 402 11.18 21.65 4.43
C TRP A 402 10.79 21.50 5.91
N ASP A 403 9.49 21.36 6.21
CA ASP A 403 9.01 21.10 7.56
C ASP A 403 9.59 19.76 8.10
N TRP A 404 9.74 18.74 7.25
CA TRP A 404 10.36 17.48 7.65
C TRP A 404 11.86 17.65 7.87
N ILE A 405 12.59 18.21 6.92
CA ILE A 405 14.03 18.49 7.06
C ILE A 405 14.30 19.29 8.33
N ALA A 406 13.45 20.26 8.65
CA ALA A 406 13.61 21.12 9.81
C ALA A 406 13.40 20.38 11.15
N HIS A 407 12.54 19.35 11.21
CA HIS A 407 12.12 18.70 12.45
C HIS A 407 12.47 17.21 12.52
N ASP A 408 13.16 16.66 11.52
CA ASP A 408 13.59 15.26 11.54
C ASP A 408 14.80 15.11 12.46
N SER A 409 14.62 14.35 13.54
CA SER A 409 15.66 14.06 14.53
C SER A 409 16.84 13.26 13.96
N ASP A 410 16.63 12.50 12.91
CA ASP A 410 17.70 11.73 12.24
C ASP A 410 18.73 12.66 11.58
N LEU A 411 18.33 13.91 11.27
CA LEU A 411 19.20 14.95 10.71
C LEU A 411 19.82 15.86 11.78
N ASP A 412 19.55 15.68 13.06
CA ASP A 412 20.13 16.51 14.13
C ASP A 412 21.65 16.53 14.12
N PRO A 413 22.38 15.42 13.83
CA PRO A 413 23.83 15.46 13.71
C PRO A 413 24.36 16.42 12.63
N LEU A 414 23.51 16.78 11.64
CA LEU A 414 23.88 17.69 10.55
C LEU A 414 23.59 19.16 10.85
N ARG A 415 22.85 19.50 11.91
CA ARG A 415 22.44 20.89 12.20
C ARG A 415 23.62 21.86 12.31
N ALA A 416 24.76 21.39 12.84
CA ALA A 416 25.98 22.18 12.96
C ALA A 416 26.86 22.15 11.71
N HIS A 417 26.52 21.39 10.68
CA HIS A 417 27.33 21.30 9.48
C HIS A 417 27.22 22.59 8.64
N PRO A 418 28.32 23.17 8.15
CA PRO A 418 28.30 24.47 7.46
C PRO A 418 27.36 24.50 6.24
N ARG A 419 27.31 23.41 5.47
CA ARG A 419 26.46 23.30 4.27
C ARG A 419 25.00 23.11 4.61
N PHE A 420 24.64 22.61 5.80
CA PHE A 420 23.24 22.37 6.18
C PHE A 420 22.43 23.68 6.23
N ALA A 421 23.02 24.73 6.79
CA ALA A 421 22.39 26.04 6.87
C ALA A 421 22.08 26.66 5.48
N SER A 422 22.90 26.32 4.48
CA SER A 422 22.71 26.82 3.11
C SER A 422 21.67 26.05 2.30
N LEU A 423 21.17 24.92 2.81
CA LEU A 423 20.13 24.11 2.15
C LEU A 423 18.74 24.75 2.23
N GLN A 424 18.49 25.55 3.27
CA GLN A 424 17.16 26.17 3.44
C GLN A 424 16.88 27.13 2.28
N PRO A 425 15.65 27.12 1.71
CA PRO A 425 15.27 28.14 0.75
C PRO A 425 15.45 29.49 1.42
N SER A 426 16.05 30.43 0.70
CA SER A 426 16.07 31.83 1.13
C SER A 426 14.64 32.23 1.41
N THR A 427 14.34 32.56 2.66
CA THR A 427 12.99 33.03 3.05
C THR A 427 12.64 34.20 2.13
N PRO A 428 11.48 34.17 1.41
CA PRO A 428 11.11 35.25 0.52
C PRO A 428 10.88 36.56 1.27
#